data_10e0bd6567004cfca79c70b7ddc15510
#
_entry.id   10e0bd6567004cfca79c70b7ddc15510
#
_cell.length_a   1.000
_cell.length_b   1.000
_cell.length_c   1.000
_cell.angle_alpha   90.00
_cell.angle_beta   90.00
_cell.angle_gamma   90.00
#
_symmetry.space_group_name_H-M   'P 1'
#
loop_
_entity.id
_entity.type
_entity.pdbx_description
1 polymer ?
#
loop_
_entity_poly.entity_id
_entity_poly.type
_entity_poly.pdbx_seq_one_letter_code
_entity_poly.pdbx_strand_id
1 'polypeptide(L)'
;MKLRLVLIMIVAGLTFSSCEKCQDCNVSYEFINGAQEADYDAIAPLFGYSTWNELFHSNDSLNATNREYCEEELDDIKNFFDEEDTNDDGVNDIRVFYNCK
;
A
#
# COMPACT_ATOMS: atom_id res chain seq x y z
N MET A 1 19.32 45.23 4.97
CA MET A 1 18.10 44.79 5.63
C MET A 1 17.18 43.96 4.77
N LYS A 2 16.91 44.37 3.56
CA LYS A 2 16.04 43.58 2.65
C LYS A 2 16.65 42.24 2.29
N LEU A 3 17.96 42.15 2.17
CA LEU A 3 18.65 40.90 1.88
C LEU A 3 18.49 39.85 2.98
N ARG A 4 18.46 40.30 4.23
CA ARG A 4 18.30 39.39 5.36
C ARG A 4 16.90 38.78 5.41
N LEU A 5 15.90 39.57 5.05
CA LEU A 5 14.52 39.11 5.00
C LEU A 5 14.33 38.05 3.91
N VAL A 6 14.95 38.28 2.75
CA VAL A 6 14.89 37.31 1.65
C VAL A 6 15.57 36.00 2.03
N LEU A 7 16.73 36.09 2.70
CA LEU A 7 17.44 34.90 3.19
C LEU A 7 16.61 34.10 4.19
N ILE A 8 15.94 34.76 5.09
CA ILE A 8 15.07 34.09 6.07
C ILE A 8 13.94 33.35 5.38
N MET A 9 13.34 33.96 4.38
CA MET A 9 12.28 33.31 3.61
C MET A 9 12.74 32.09 2.85
N ILE A 10 13.94 32.13 2.27
CA ILE A 10 14.53 31.00 1.57
C ILE A 10 14.80 29.85 2.54
N VAL A 11 15.32 30.12 3.70
CA VAL A 11 15.58 29.12 4.73
C VAL A 11 14.27 28.51 5.22
N ALA A 12 13.23 29.27 5.40
CA ALA A 12 11.92 28.77 5.79
C ALA A 12 11.33 27.84 4.71
N GLY A 13 11.49 28.20 3.43
CA GLY A 13 11.06 27.36 2.32
C GLY A 13 11.81 26.03 2.26
N LEU A 14 13.11 26.05 2.48
CA LEU A 14 13.94 24.85 2.53
C LEU A 14 13.56 23.94 3.70
N THR A 15 13.27 24.52 4.85
CA THR A 15 12.83 23.80 6.04
C THR A 15 11.53 23.06 5.77
N PHE A 16 10.60 23.69 5.05
CA PHE A 16 9.35 23.04 4.64
C PHE A 16 9.59 21.82 3.77
N SER A 17 10.43 21.95 2.76
CA SER A 17 10.76 20.84 1.87
C SER A 17 11.40 19.67 2.60
N SER A 18 12.29 19.96 3.57
CA SER A 18 13.00 18.92 4.32
C SER A 18 12.15 18.20 5.36
N CYS A 19 10.97 18.75 5.71
CA CYS A 19 10.03 18.12 6.65
C CYS A 19 9.06 17.16 6.00
N GLU A 20 8.99 17.15 4.67
CA GLU A 20 8.08 16.27 3.95
C GLU A 20 8.55 14.82 4.03
N LYS A 21 7.67 13.95 4.49
CA LYS A 21 7.93 12.51 4.57
C LYS A 21 7.11 11.81 3.50
N CYS A 22 7.82 11.15 2.61
CA CYS A 22 7.21 10.38 1.53
C CYS A 22 7.81 8.99 1.47
N GLN A 23 6.99 8.01 1.14
CA GLN A 23 7.42 6.64 0.91
C GLN A 23 6.64 6.04 -0.24
N ASP A 24 7.29 5.15 -0.97
CA ASP A 24 6.61 4.35 -1.98
C ASP A 24 5.86 3.21 -1.30
N CYS A 25 4.56 3.12 -1.56
CA CYS A 25 3.70 2.11 -0.97
C CYS A 25 3.14 1.20 -2.04
N ASN A 26 3.19 -0.09 -1.78
CA ASN A 26 2.69 -1.12 -2.68
C ASN A 26 1.67 -1.98 -1.96
N VAL A 27 0.57 -2.27 -2.62
CA VAL A 27 -0.45 -3.15 -2.08
C VAL A 27 0.11 -4.57 -1.95
N SER A 28 -0.21 -5.22 -0.85
CA SER A 28 0.22 -6.57 -0.54
C SER A 28 -0.91 -7.33 0.14
N TYR A 29 -0.70 -8.60 0.39
CA TYR A 29 -1.67 -9.44 1.09
C TYR A 29 -0.96 -10.41 2.02
N GLU A 30 -1.72 -10.90 3.00
CA GLU A 30 -1.31 -12.01 3.84
C GLU A 30 -2.50 -12.91 4.13
N PHE A 31 -2.25 -14.20 4.33
CA PHE A 31 -3.29 -15.14 4.72
C PHE A 31 -3.41 -15.13 6.23
N ILE A 32 -4.65 -15.13 6.72
CA ILE A 32 -4.96 -15.03 8.13
C ILE A 32 -5.92 -16.14 8.54
N ASN A 33 -6.08 -16.33 9.85
CA ASN A 33 -7.01 -17.30 10.43
C ASN A 33 -6.83 -18.73 9.92
N GLY A 34 -5.55 -19.14 9.68
CA GLY A 34 -5.23 -20.49 9.25
C GLY A 34 -5.35 -20.76 7.76
N ALA A 35 -5.67 -19.76 6.95
CA ALA A 35 -5.73 -19.92 5.50
C ALA A 35 -4.33 -20.21 4.93
N GLN A 36 -4.29 -21.03 3.89
CA GLN A 36 -3.05 -21.49 3.26
C GLN A 36 -2.96 -20.97 1.84
N GLU A 37 -1.79 -20.43 1.47
CA GLU A 37 -1.54 -19.94 0.12
C GLU A 37 -1.74 -21.02 -0.95
N ALA A 38 -1.38 -22.27 -0.64
CA ALA A 38 -1.54 -23.37 -1.56
C ALA A 38 -2.98 -23.58 -2.04
N ASP A 39 -3.96 -23.33 -1.18
CA ASP A 39 -5.38 -23.43 -1.52
C ASP A 39 -5.79 -22.37 -2.55
N TYR A 40 -5.21 -21.18 -2.45
CA TYR A 40 -5.46 -20.08 -3.37
C TYR A 40 -4.69 -20.25 -4.68
N ASP A 41 -3.49 -20.81 -4.63
CA ASP A 41 -2.73 -21.15 -5.83
C ASP A 41 -3.49 -22.17 -6.68
N ALA A 42 -4.24 -23.06 -6.05
CA ALA A 42 -5.06 -24.05 -6.76
C ALA A 42 -6.24 -23.43 -7.52
N ILE A 43 -6.70 -22.26 -7.10
CA ILE A 43 -7.81 -21.52 -7.72
C ILE A 43 -7.33 -20.66 -8.90
N ALA A 44 -6.11 -20.16 -8.83
CA ALA A 44 -5.57 -19.22 -9.80
C ALA A 44 -5.68 -19.67 -11.27
N PRO A 45 -5.45 -20.96 -11.61
CA PRO A 45 -5.59 -21.43 -12.98
C PRO A 45 -7.00 -21.26 -13.56
N LEU A 46 -8.04 -21.24 -12.73
CA LEU A 46 -9.41 -21.00 -13.14
C LEU A 46 -9.60 -19.61 -13.75
N PHE A 47 -8.72 -18.69 -13.41
CA PHE A 47 -8.73 -17.30 -13.91
C PHE A 47 -7.60 -17.03 -14.90
N GLY A 48 -6.85 -18.06 -15.31
CA GLY A 48 -5.79 -17.93 -16.28
C GLY A 48 -4.41 -17.59 -15.72
N TYR A 49 -4.21 -17.76 -14.42
CA TYR A 49 -2.94 -17.45 -13.75
C TYR A 49 -2.34 -18.69 -13.11
N SER A 50 -1.01 -18.72 -12.97
CA SER A 50 -0.30 -19.86 -12.39
C SER A 50 -0.36 -19.87 -10.87
N THR A 51 -0.35 -18.70 -10.25
CA THR A 51 -0.34 -18.54 -8.80
C THR A 51 -1.34 -17.48 -8.35
N TRP A 52 -1.71 -17.55 -7.09
CA TRP A 52 -2.55 -16.52 -6.46
C TRP A 52 -1.87 -15.15 -6.52
N ASN A 53 -0.56 -15.10 -6.30
CA ASN A 53 0.20 -13.85 -6.34
C ASN A 53 0.06 -13.15 -7.69
N GLU A 54 0.15 -13.90 -8.79
CA GLU A 54 -0.05 -13.35 -10.13
C GLU A 54 -1.47 -12.84 -10.32
N LEU A 55 -2.47 -13.61 -9.88
CA LEU A 55 -3.86 -13.21 -9.94
C LEU A 55 -4.12 -11.93 -9.15
N PHE A 56 -3.61 -11.85 -7.93
CA PHE A 56 -3.78 -10.69 -7.07
C PHE A 56 -3.18 -9.44 -7.71
N HIS A 57 -1.97 -9.54 -8.22
CA HIS A 57 -1.26 -8.40 -8.82
C HIS A 57 -1.67 -8.10 -10.26
N SER A 58 -2.59 -8.87 -10.85
CA SER A 58 -3.17 -8.58 -12.15
C SER A 58 -4.28 -7.53 -12.10
N ASN A 59 -4.76 -7.18 -10.91
CA ASN A 59 -5.86 -6.23 -10.74
C ASN A 59 -5.36 -4.79 -10.95
N ASP A 60 -5.79 -4.18 -12.05
CA ASP A 60 -5.38 -2.82 -12.40
C ASP A 60 -5.83 -1.78 -11.38
N SER A 61 -6.99 -1.97 -10.78
CA SER A 61 -7.50 -1.06 -9.75
C SER A 61 -6.63 -1.07 -8.49
N LEU A 62 -6.14 -2.24 -8.09
CA LEU A 62 -5.21 -2.37 -6.98
C LEU A 62 -3.84 -1.78 -7.33
N ASN A 63 -3.34 -2.10 -8.53
CA ASN A 63 -2.03 -1.60 -8.97
C ASN A 63 -2.00 -0.07 -9.10
N ALA A 64 -3.12 0.55 -9.42
CA ALA A 64 -3.23 2.01 -9.49
C ALA A 64 -3.01 2.68 -8.14
N THR A 65 -3.14 1.95 -7.03
CA THR A 65 -2.87 2.48 -5.70
C THR A 65 -1.40 2.39 -5.29
N ASN A 66 -0.57 1.70 -6.08
CA ASN A 66 0.87 1.61 -5.86
C ASN A 66 1.50 2.93 -6.31
N ARG A 67 1.90 3.75 -5.36
CA ARG A 67 2.48 5.07 -5.64
C ARG A 67 3.17 5.62 -4.41
N GLU A 68 3.79 6.77 -4.57
CA GLU A 68 4.35 7.52 -3.44
C GLU A 68 3.22 8.20 -2.66
N TYR A 69 3.28 8.09 -1.35
CA TYR A 69 2.38 8.76 -0.41
C TYR A 69 3.20 9.62 0.53
N CYS A 70 2.66 10.79 0.87
CA CYS A 70 3.37 11.78 1.69
C CYS A 70 2.50 12.23 2.86
N GLU A 71 3.15 12.54 4.00
CA GLU A 71 2.55 13.16 5.18
C GLU A 71 1.32 12.39 5.69
N GLU A 72 0.17 13.05 5.78
CA GLU A 72 -1.06 12.43 6.30
C GLU A 72 -1.53 11.24 5.47
N GLU A 73 -1.42 11.36 4.14
CA GLU A 73 -1.77 10.26 3.26
C GLU A 73 -0.91 9.03 3.53
N LEU A 74 0.38 9.26 3.80
CA LEU A 74 1.31 8.18 4.13
C LEU A 74 0.90 7.49 5.43
N ASP A 75 0.55 8.26 6.46
CA ASP A 75 0.10 7.71 7.73
C ASP A 75 -1.18 6.91 7.55
N ASP A 76 -2.12 7.43 6.77
CA ASP A 76 -3.39 6.75 6.50
C ASP A 76 -3.18 5.43 5.76
N ILE A 77 -2.33 5.42 4.73
CA ILE A 77 -2.09 4.21 3.94
C ILE A 77 -1.30 3.16 4.72
N LYS A 78 -0.38 3.57 5.57
CA LYS A 78 0.39 2.64 6.42
C LYS A 78 -0.48 1.95 7.45
N ASN A 79 -1.55 2.58 7.90
CA ASN A 79 -2.48 2.03 8.87
C ASN A 79 -3.69 1.36 8.24
N PHE A 80 -3.82 1.46 6.92
CA PHE A 80 -4.91 0.83 6.21
C PHE A 80 -4.74 -0.68 6.14
N PHE A 81 -5.81 -1.40 6.39
CA PHE A 81 -5.94 -2.82 6.04
C PHE A 81 -7.40 -3.16 5.80
N ASP A 82 -7.62 -4.17 4.99
CA ASP A 82 -8.94 -4.72 4.72
C ASP A 82 -8.87 -6.24 4.80
N GLU A 83 -9.85 -6.85 5.43
CA GLU A 83 -9.91 -8.31 5.58
C GLU A 83 -11.12 -8.85 4.83
N GLU A 84 -10.91 -9.89 4.08
CA GLU A 84 -11.93 -10.48 3.22
C GLU A 84 -12.14 -11.96 3.56
N ASP A 85 -13.41 -12.38 3.47
CA ASP A 85 -13.81 -13.79 3.52
C ASP A 85 -14.02 -14.26 2.07
N THR A 86 -13.02 -14.94 1.52
CA THR A 86 -13.05 -15.34 0.11
C THR A 86 -13.81 -16.62 -0.18
N ASN A 87 -14.04 -17.44 0.83
CA ASN A 87 -14.74 -18.73 0.68
C ASN A 87 -16.11 -18.77 1.34
N ASP A 88 -16.57 -17.64 1.86
CA ASP A 88 -17.90 -17.47 2.45
C ASP A 88 -18.20 -18.40 3.63
N ASP A 89 -17.17 -18.69 4.43
CA ASP A 89 -17.29 -19.54 5.62
C ASP A 89 -17.55 -18.76 6.92
N GLY A 90 -17.66 -17.44 6.84
CA GLY A 90 -17.86 -16.55 7.97
C GLY A 90 -16.57 -16.14 8.68
N VAL A 91 -15.42 -16.57 8.21
CA VAL A 91 -14.10 -16.22 8.75
C VAL A 91 -13.28 -15.56 7.67
N ASN A 92 -12.65 -14.44 7.98
CA ASN A 92 -11.78 -13.74 7.03
C ASN A 92 -10.52 -14.56 6.77
N ASP A 93 -10.14 -14.69 5.51
CA ASP A 93 -9.02 -15.54 5.05
C ASP A 93 -7.81 -14.74 4.64
N ILE A 94 -8.00 -13.53 4.16
CA ILE A 94 -6.94 -12.72 3.59
C ILE A 94 -7.04 -11.30 4.13
N ARG A 95 -5.88 -10.72 4.39
CA ARG A 95 -5.75 -9.30 4.74
C ARG A 95 -4.99 -8.59 3.64
N VAL A 96 -5.54 -7.49 3.15
CA VAL A 96 -4.90 -6.62 2.17
C VAL A 96 -4.38 -5.39 2.90
N PHE A 97 -3.14 -5.03 2.65
CA PHE A 97 -2.48 -3.91 3.33
C PHE A 97 -1.45 -3.29 2.40
N TYR A 98 -0.81 -2.22 2.83
CA TYR A 98 0.23 -1.55 2.06
C TYR A 98 1.58 -1.67 2.73
N ASN A 99 2.58 -2.01 1.93
CA ASN A 99 3.97 -2.09 2.35
C ASN A 99 4.69 -0.85 1.82
N CYS A 100 5.17 -0.01 2.73
CA CYS A 100 5.78 1.28 2.41
C CYS A 100 7.28 1.26 2.72
N LYS A 101 8.07 1.79 1.80
CA LYS A 101 9.53 1.87 1.93
C LYS A 101 10.08 3.22 1.52
#